data_f81bfac13b5325831e6ba674463af0f7
#
_entry.id   f81bfac13b5325831e6ba674463af0f7
#
_cell.length_a   1.000
_cell.length_b   1.000
_cell.length_c   1.000
_cell.angle_alpha   90.00
_cell.angle_beta   90.00
_cell.angle_gamma   90.00
#
_symmetry.space_group_name_H-M   'P 1'
#
loop_
_entity.id
_entity.type
_entity.pdbx_description
1 polymer ?
#
loop_
_entity_poly.entity_id
_entity_poly.type
_entity_poly.pdbx_seq_one_letter_code
_entity_poly.pdbx_strand_id
1 'polypeptide(L)'
;VWLPVLVVLLLPMNFQRGSLPEKNAEMAAQMQTVEAALTASVQDAGADPWDHTLAYAYDDGVFHGYLYAVPDGMGIEFDKNSYLWDEENPIYSRYVMCGHDTRVAARLLAENWQQVVSTEDLVIYKRP
;
A
#
# COMPACT_ATOMS: atom_id res chain seq x y z
N VAL A 1 12.39 -31.21 23.85
CA VAL A 1 11.43 -32.26 23.47
C VAL A 1 10.02 -31.64 23.24
N TRP A 2 9.63 -30.66 24.03
CA TRP A 2 8.32 -30.01 23.87
C TRP A 2 8.26 -29.08 22.65
N LEU A 3 9.32 -28.37 22.35
CA LEU A 3 9.38 -27.44 21.24
C LEU A 3 9.10 -28.09 19.88
N PRO A 4 9.72 -29.25 19.54
CA PRO A 4 9.40 -29.91 18.27
C PRO A 4 7.95 -30.38 18.17
N VAL A 5 7.36 -30.80 19.26
CA VAL A 5 5.95 -31.22 19.29
C VAL A 5 5.02 -30.02 19.05
N LEU A 6 5.32 -28.88 19.64
CA LEU A 6 4.56 -27.65 19.43
C LEU A 6 4.65 -27.18 17.98
N VAL A 7 5.82 -27.21 17.38
CA VAL A 7 6.00 -26.82 15.97
C VAL A 7 5.21 -27.74 15.05
N VAL A 8 5.21 -29.04 15.30
CA VAL A 8 4.44 -30.01 14.52
C VAL A 8 2.94 -29.77 14.64
N LEU A 9 2.45 -29.36 15.83
CA LEU A 9 1.04 -29.05 16.03
C LEU A 9 0.61 -27.75 15.35
N LEU A 10 1.50 -26.76 15.27
CA LEU A 10 1.20 -25.49 14.63
C LEU A 10 1.23 -25.59 13.08
N LEU A 11 2.10 -26.42 12.53
CA LEU A 11 2.19 -26.61 11.08
C LEU A 11 0.87 -27.07 10.43
N PRO A 12 0.16 -28.08 10.96
CA PRO A 12 -1.13 -28.47 10.39
C PRO A 12 -2.16 -27.34 10.40
N MET A 13 -2.16 -26.48 11.40
CA MET A 13 -3.07 -25.34 11.46
C MET A 13 -2.80 -24.36 10.32
N ASN A 14 -1.54 -24.12 9.99
CA ASN A 14 -1.17 -23.26 8.89
C ASN A 14 -1.54 -23.88 7.53
N PHE A 15 -1.36 -25.20 7.37
CA PHE A 15 -1.72 -25.90 6.17
C PHE A 15 -3.23 -26.02 5.96
N GLN A 16 -4.02 -26.07 7.03
CA GLN A 16 -5.48 -26.11 6.94
C GLN A 16 -6.06 -24.86 6.30
N ARG A 17 -5.34 -23.76 6.29
CA ARG A 17 -5.72 -22.53 5.59
C ARG A 17 -5.40 -22.57 4.10
N GLY A 18 -4.95 -23.71 3.59
CA GLY A 18 -4.85 -24.09 2.19
C GLY A 18 -4.12 -23.12 1.26
N SER A 19 -4.74 -22.00 0.98
CA SER A 19 -4.21 -20.97 0.06
C SER A 19 -3.25 -19.97 0.71
N LEU A 20 -2.96 -20.10 2.01
CA LEU A 20 -2.13 -19.12 2.71
C LEU A 20 -0.70 -18.97 2.15
N PRO A 21 0.04 -20.05 1.81
CA PRO A 21 1.36 -19.91 1.19
C PRO A 21 1.32 -19.21 -0.16
N GLU A 22 0.31 -19.50 -0.98
CA GLU A 22 0.14 -18.85 -2.28
C GLU A 22 -0.19 -17.36 -2.12
N LYS A 23 -1.12 -17.05 -1.22
CA LYS A 23 -1.47 -15.66 -0.92
C LYS A 23 -0.29 -14.88 -0.36
N ASN A 24 0.49 -15.50 0.51
CA ASN A 24 1.69 -14.85 1.06
C ASN A 24 2.73 -14.59 -0.03
N ALA A 25 2.90 -15.51 -0.98
CA ALA A 25 3.82 -15.32 -2.10
C ALA A 25 3.34 -14.19 -3.02
N GLU A 26 2.05 -14.12 -3.31
CA GLU A 26 1.46 -13.03 -4.10
C GLU A 26 1.63 -11.68 -3.41
N MET A 27 1.33 -11.63 -2.11
CA MET A 27 1.50 -10.40 -1.32
C MET A 27 2.97 -9.98 -1.27
N ALA A 28 3.89 -10.92 -1.07
CA ALA A 28 5.31 -10.62 -1.06
C ALA A 28 5.78 -10.06 -2.40
N ALA A 29 5.30 -10.62 -3.50
CA ALA A 29 5.63 -10.10 -4.83
C ALA A 29 5.09 -8.69 -5.04
N GLN A 30 3.85 -8.41 -4.62
CA GLN A 30 3.28 -7.08 -4.69
C GLN A 30 4.06 -6.10 -3.83
N MET A 31 4.43 -6.48 -2.61
CA MET A 31 5.23 -5.64 -1.71
C MET A 31 6.59 -5.30 -2.31
N GLN A 32 7.25 -6.25 -2.97
CA GLN A 32 8.52 -5.99 -3.66
C GLN A 32 8.34 -4.98 -4.80
N THR A 33 7.28 -5.10 -5.57
CA THR A 33 6.96 -4.17 -6.65
C THR A 33 6.72 -2.76 -6.10
N VAL A 34 5.92 -2.65 -5.04
CA VAL A 34 5.63 -1.38 -4.37
C VAL A 34 6.89 -0.75 -3.80
N GLU A 35 7.69 -1.53 -3.07
CA GLU A 35 8.94 -1.06 -2.47
C GLU A 35 9.91 -0.53 -3.51
N ALA A 36 10.10 -1.24 -4.61
CA ALA A 36 11.02 -0.83 -5.68
C ALA A 36 10.58 0.50 -6.30
N ALA A 37 9.30 0.65 -6.60
CA ALA A 37 8.76 1.86 -7.20
C ALA A 37 8.84 3.06 -6.25
N LEU A 38 8.49 2.87 -4.98
CA LEU A 38 8.54 3.94 -3.99
C LEU A 38 9.97 4.31 -3.63
N THR A 39 10.88 3.37 -3.59
CA THR A 39 12.31 3.64 -3.36
C THR A 39 12.87 4.55 -4.47
N ALA A 40 12.56 4.24 -5.72
CA ALA A 40 12.96 5.09 -6.83
C ALA A 40 12.33 6.49 -6.71
N SER A 41 11.08 6.57 -6.29
CA SER A 41 10.37 7.84 -6.11
C SER A 41 10.99 8.70 -5.01
N VAL A 42 11.41 8.10 -3.90
CA VAL A 42 12.07 8.82 -2.81
C VAL A 42 13.40 9.42 -3.27
N GLN A 43 14.15 8.72 -4.09
CA GLN A 43 15.43 9.20 -4.61
C GLN A 43 15.26 10.44 -5.50
N ASP A 44 14.13 10.54 -6.20
CA ASP A 44 13.83 11.65 -7.09
C ASP A 44 13.03 12.77 -6.41
N ALA A 45 12.70 12.60 -5.14
CA ALA A 45 11.86 13.56 -4.44
C ALA A 45 12.59 14.86 -4.17
N GLY A 46 11.84 15.97 -4.22
CA GLY A 46 12.35 17.30 -3.94
C GLY A 46 12.56 17.56 -2.45
N ALA A 47 12.74 18.84 -2.10
CA ALA A 47 12.97 19.27 -0.71
C ALA A 47 11.67 19.42 0.10
N ASP A 48 10.51 19.45 -0.55
CA ASP A 48 9.22 19.59 0.12
C ASP A 48 8.91 18.30 0.90
N PRO A 49 8.59 18.39 2.22
CA PRO A 49 8.21 17.19 2.99
C PRO A 49 7.06 16.41 2.38
N TRP A 50 6.11 17.05 1.73
CA TRP A 50 4.99 16.38 1.08
C TRP A 50 5.41 15.54 -0.12
N ASP A 51 6.55 15.83 -0.75
CA ASP A 51 7.10 15.02 -1.83
C ASP A 51 7.58 13.65 -1.33
N HIS A 52 7.78 13.50 -0.04
CA HIS A 52 8.21 12.28 0.63
C HIS A 52 7.07 11.61 1.42
N THR A 53 5.83 11.91 1.09
CA THR A 53 4.68 11.44 1.85
C THR A 53 3.70 10.68 0.95
N LEU A 54 3.23 9.56 1.47
CA LEU A 54 2.21 8.73 0.85
C LEU A 54 0.95 8.76 1.72
N ALA A 55 -0.18 9.16 1.13
CA ALA A 55 -1.46 9.06 1.79
C ALA A 55 -2.05 7.67 1.57
N TYR A 56 -2.55 7.07 2.64
CA TYR A 56 -3.15 5.75 2.61
C TYR A 56 -4.66 5.85 2.77
N ALA A 57 -5.39 5.38 1.76
CA ALA A 57 -6.84 5.38 1.79
C ALA A 57 -7.35 4.20 2.62
N TYR A 58 -7.45 4.44 3.91
CA TYR A 58 -7.74 3.42 4.92
C TYR A 58 -9.03 2.64 4.67
N ASP A 59 -10.07 3.35 4.22
CA ASP A 59 -11.40 2.76 4.05
C ASP A 59 -11.61 2.08 2.69
N ASP A 60 -10.60 2.04 1.85
CA ASP A 60 -10.67 1.49 0.50
C ASP A 60 -10.40 -0.01 0.41
N GLY A 61 -10.29 -0.68 1.55
CA GLY A 61 -10.10 -2.14 1.57
C GLY A 61 -8.69 -2.62 1.25
N VAL A 62 -7.73 -1.73 1.09
CA VAL A 62 -6.32 -2.13 0.92
C VAL A 62 -5.78 -2.65 2.24
N PHE A 63 -5.16 -3.82 2.18
CA PHE A 63 -4.61 -4.45 3.38
C PHE A 63 -3.43 -3.64 3.95
N HIS A 64 -3.48 -3.37 5.26
CA HIS A 64 -2.46 -2.59 5.97
C HIS A 64 -1.04 -3.12 5.78
N GLY A 65 -0.89 -4.43 5.61
CA GLY A 65 0.42 -5.05 5.45
C GLY A 65 1.25 -4.46 4.32
N TYR A 66 0.61 -3.90 3.30
CA TYR A 66 1.33 -3.26 2.20
C TYR A 66 2.09 -2.00 2.63
N LEU A 67 1.73 -1.40 3.76
CA LEU A 67 2.47 -0.26 4.28
C LEU A 67 3.89 -0.61 4.74
N TYR A 68 4.15 -1.88 5.03
CA TYR A 68 5.51 -2.34 5.33
C TYR A 68 6.45 -2.28 4.12
N ALA A 69 5.90 -2.15 2.91
CA ALA A 69 6.69 -1.97 1.70
C ALA A 69 7.11 -0.51 1.48
N VAL A 70 6.57 0.42 2.26
CA VAL A 70 6.94 1.84 2.16
C VAL A 70 8.36 2.02 2.71
N PRO A 71 9.28 2.63 1.93
CA PRO A 71 10.66 2.79 2.38
C PRO A 71 10.78 3.80 3.52
N ASP A 72 11.86 3.70 4.29
CA ASP A 72 12.11 4.55 5.46
C ASP A 72 12.15 6.05 5.16
N GLY A 73 12.53 6.42 3.95
CA GLY A 73 12.57 7.82 3.55
C GLY A 73 11.20 8.45 3.26
N MET A 74 10.13 7.69 3.36
CA MET A 74 8.79 8.14 3.02
C MET A 74 7.89 8.11 4.24
N GLY A 75 7.22 9.23 4.54
CA GLY A 75 6.21 9.32 5.57
C GLY A 75 4.88 8.75 5.09
N ILE A 76 4.07 8.29 6.03
CA ILE A 76 2.73 7.79 5.74
C ILE A 76 1.71 8.71 6.40
N GLU A 77 0.78 9.23 5.60
CA GLU A 77 -0.38 9.97 6.08
C GLU A 77 -1.58 9.03 6.09
N PHE A 78 -2.15 8.80 7.27
CA PHE A 78 -3.36 8.01 7.39
C PHE A 78 -4.59 8.87 7.19
N ASP A 79 -5.47 8.43 6.31
CA ASP A 79 -6.74 9.09 6.08
C ASP A 79 -7.76 8.68 7.15
N LYS A 80 -7.62 9.25 8.33
CA LYS A 80 -8.54 8.95 9.44
C LYS A 80 -9.87 9.69 9.33
N ASN A 81 -9.84 10.91 8.79
CA ASN A 81 -10.98 11.81 8.83
C ASN A 81 -11.19 12.60 7.54
N SER A 82 -10.32 12.42 6.57
CA SER A 82 -10.24 13.35 5.45
C SER A 82 -11.00 12.90 4.22
N TYR A 83 -11.47 11.67 4.19
CA TYR A 83 -12.21 11.20 3.03
C TYR A 83 -11.50 11.58 1.72
N LEU A 84 -10.41 10.90 1.42
CA LEU A 84 -9.60 11.19 0.21
C LEU A 84 -10.39 11.18 -1.09
N TRP A 85 -11.58 10.58 -1.10
CA TRP A 85 -12.48 10.59 -2.22
C TRP A 85 -13.26 11.91 -2.38
N ASP A 86 -13.28 12.77 -1.36
CA ASP A 86 -14.01 14.03 -1.38
C ASP A 86 -13.15 15.12 -2.04
N GLU A 87 -13.64 15.65 -3.15
CA GLU A 87 -12.93 16.68 -3.91
C GLU A 87 -12.69 17.98 -3.14
N GLU A 88 -13.49 18.25 -2.11
CA GLU A 88 -13.34 19.42 -1.27
C GLU A 88 -12.18 19.27 -0.26
N ASN A 89 -11.75 18.04 0.01
CA ASN A 89 -10.61 17.79 0.88
C ASN A 89 -9.30 17.82 0.09
N PRO A 90 -8.37 18.75 0.41
CA PRO A 90 -7.10 18.79 -0.29
C PRO A 90 -6.24 17.59 0.08
N ILE A 91 -5.52 17.06 -0.89
CA ILE A 91 -4.52 16.02 -0.68
C ILE A 91 -3.16 16.67 -0.77
N TYR A 92 -2.42 16.68 0.34
CA TYR A 92 -1.09 17.29 0.39
C TYR A 92 0.01 16.32 -0.01
N SER A 93 -0.16 15.04 0.28
CA SER A 93 0.81 14.01 -0.07
C SER A 93 1.00 13.91 -1.57
N ARG A 94 2.23 13.68 -2.00
CA ARG A 94 2.53 13.50 -3.42
C ARG A 94 2.02 12.18 -3.95
N TYR A 95 1.96 11.15 -3.10
CA TYR A 95 1.53 9.82 -3.47
C TYR A 95 0.28 9.43 -2.71
N VAL A 96 -0.58 8.65 -3.35
CA VAL A 96 -1.77 8.06 -2.72
C VAL A 96 -1.83 6.58 -3.06
N MET A 97 -1.92 5.75 -2.02
CA MET A 97 -2.17 4.32 -2.16
C MET A 97 -3.65 4.05 -1.91
N CYS A 98 -4.30 3.42 -2.87
CA CYS A 98 -5.72 3.08 -2.78
C CYS A 98 -6.02 1.77 -3.51
N GLY A 99 -7.25 1.27 -3.36
CA GLY A 99 -7.73 0.11 -4.10
C GLY A 99 -8.13 0.46 -5.53
N HIS A 100 -8.24 -0.57 -6.36
CA HIS A 100 -8.77 -0.42 -7.71
C HIS A 100 -10.27 -0.12 -7.67
N ASP A 101 -10.75 0.63 -8.65
CA ASP A 101 -12.19 0.92 -8.84
C ASP A 101 -12.88 1.54 -7.62
N THR A 102 -12.11 2.28 -6.83
CA THR A 102 -12.61 2.97 -5.64
C THR A 102 -12.95 4.42 -5.96
N ARG A 103 -13.67 5.07 -5.03
CA ARG A 103 -13.97 6.51 -5.16
C ARG A 103 -12.70 7.36 -5.14
N VAL A 104 -11.72 6.96 -4.35
CA VAL A 104 -10.42 7.65 -4.32
C VAL A 104 -9.73 7.54 -5.67
N ALA A 105 -9.65 6.35 -6.24
CA ALA A 105 -9.05 6.13 -7.55
C ALA A 105 -9.78 6.97 -8.63
N ALA A 106 -11.10 7.01 -8.61
CA ALA A 106 -11.88 7.80 -9.55
C ALA A 106 -11.56 9.29 -9.44
N ARG A 107 -11.45 9.82 -8.23
CA ARG A 107 -11.06 11.21 -7.99
C ARG A 107 -9.67 11.50 -8.56
N LEU A 108 -8.71 10.65 -8.25
CA LEU A 108 -7.32 10.86 -8.69
C LEU A 108 -7.19 10.82 -10.20
N LEU A 109 -7.90 9.91 -10.85
CA LEU A 109 -7.94 9.87 -12.32
C LEU A 109 -8.57 11.12 -12.93
N ALA A 110 -9.64 11.63 -12.32
CA ALA A 110 -10.30 12.85 -12.76
C ALA A 110 -9.39 14.08 -12.60
N GLU A 111 -8.51 14.08 -11.61
CA GLU A 111 -7.54 15.14 -11.34
C GLU A 111 -6.21 14.95 -12.07
N ASN A 112 -6.13 13.99 -13.00
CA ASN A 112 -4.96 13.69 -13.80
C ASN A 112 -3.74 13.19 -13.03
N TRP A 113 -3.95 12.52 -11.91
CA TRP A 113 -2.87 11.86 -11.20
C TRP A 113 -2.30 10.72 -12.04
N GLN A 114 -0.99 10.56 -11.97
CA GLN A 114 -0.28 9.53 -12.73
C GLN A 114 -0.18 8.24 -11.93
N GLN A 115 -0.54 7.11 -12.54
CA GLN A 115 -0.35 5.81 -11.93
C GLN A 115 1.14 5.46 -11.94
N VAL A 116 1.70 5.23 -10.76
CA VAL A 116 3.11 4.86 -10.57
C VAL A 116 3.27 3.34 -10.46
N VAL A 117 2.37 2.73 -9.71
CA VAL A 117 2.35 1.28 -9.46
C VAL A 117 0.93 0.80 -9.56
N SER A 118 0.75 -0.36 -10.18
CA SER A 118 -0.52 -1.09 -10.15
C SER A 118 -0.21 -2.55 -9.90
N THR A 119 -0.78 -3.10 -8.84
CA THR A 119 -0.72 -4.52 -8.54
C THR A 119 -2.13 -5.08 -8.49
N GLU A 120 -2.28 -6.36 -8.21
CA GLU A 120 -3.60 -6.98 -8.12
C GLU A 120 -4.49 -6.33 -7.07
N ASP A 121 -3.92 -5.98 -5.91
CA ASP A 121 -4.68 -5.53 -4.75
C ASP A 121 -4.67 -4.02 -4.53
N LEU A 122 -3.76 -3.29 -5.17
CA LEU A 122 -3.62 -1.87 -4.92
C LEU A 122 -3.09 -1.11 -6.14
N VAL A 123 -3.25 0.20 -6.08
CA VAL A 123 -2.66 1.13 -7.04
C VAL A 123 -2.09 2.33 -6.27
N ILE A 124 -0.97 2.87 -6.75
CA ILE A 124 -0.37 4.08 -6.20
C ILE A 124 -0.34 5.13 -7.28
N TYR A 125 -0.87 6.28 -6.96
CA TYR A 125 -0.90 7.45 -7.83
C TYR A 125 0.06 8.51 -7.33
N LYS A 126 0.61 9.26 -8.28
CA LYS A 126 1.49 10.40 -8.03
C LYS A 126 0.81 11.67 -8.54
N ARG A 127 0.94 12.75 -7.77
CA ARG A 127 0.41 14.06 -8.15
C ARG A 127 1.02 14.54 -9.47
N PRO A 128 0.20 15.13 -10.34
CA PRO A 128 0.69 15.69 -11.60
C PRO A 128 1.67 16.85 -11.41
#